data_d46736994e978b713a372dfc50bccb69
#
_entry.id   d46736994e978b713a372dfc50bccb69
#
_cell.length_a   1.000
_cell.length_b   1.000
_cell.length_c   1.000
_cell.angle_alpha   90.00
_cell.angle_beta   90.00
_cell.angle_gamma   90.00
#
_symmetry.space_group_name_H-M   'P 1'
#
loop_
_entity.id
_entity.type
_entity.pdbx_description
1 polymer ?
#
loop_
_entity_poly.entity_id
_entity_poly.type
_entity_poly.pdbx_seq_one_letter_code
_entity_poly.pdbx_strand_id
1 'polypeptide(L)'
;MESLRITDGAPGLTALVGRATGLDASASARFQSLDAGAPAVDVYVTTPFDCIASRRVSGEASRDGAVVAASDLLAALQAGRAEVGAARDPNWPGALPPREGFTVRDEVPVSVARQLADKGRELARQFSGPMGPPKSLLDSTVLT
;
A
#
# COMPACT_ATOMS: atom_id res chain seq x y z
N MET A 1 -4.36 18.51 11.95
CA MET A 1 -3.14 17.65 11.93
C MET A 1 -3.51 16.25 12.39
N GLU A 2 -3.35 15.29 11.53
CA GLU A 2 -3.58 13.90 11.89
C GLU A 2 -2.33 13.31 12.55
N SER A 3 -2.51 12.26 13.33
CA SER A 3 -1.40 11.57 13.98
C SER A 3 -1.53 10.05 13.87
N LEU A 4 -0.38 9.38 13.86
CA LEU A 4 -0.25 7.93 13.89
C LEU A 4 0.87 7.58 14.87
N ARG A 5 0.50 6.99 15.97
CA ARG A 5 1.46 6.53 17.00
C ARG A 5 1.70 5.04 16.80
N ILE A 6 2.91 4.68 16.41
CA ILE A 6 3.28 3.30 16.11
C ILE A 6 4.13 2.75 17.24
N THR A 7 3.76 1.57 17.74
CA THR A 7 4.52 0.83 18.75
C THR A 7 5.31 -0.32 18.16
N ASP A 8 4.89 -0.85 17.00
CA ASP A 8 5.60 -1.89 16.27
C ASP A 8 5.24 -1.86 14.79
N GLY A 9 6.20 -2.18 13.92
CA GLY A 9 5.99 -2.29 12.48
C GLY A 9 6.37 -1.06 11.65
N ALA A 10 6.94 -0.02 12.25
CA ALA A 10 7.31 1.21 11.54
C ALA A 10 8.29 0.99 10.37
N PRO A 11 9.36 0.16 10.47
CA PRO A 11 10.26 -0.05 9.33
C PRO A 11 9.59 -0.61 8.09
N GLY A 12 8.71 -1.59 8.26
CA GLY A 12 7.97 -2.17 7.14
C GLY A 12 6.99 -1.20 6.50
N LEU A 13 6.31 -0.39 7.31
CA LEU A 13 5.43 0.65 6.80
C LEU A 13 6.22 1.73 6.05
N THR A 14 7.36 2.14 6.57
CA THR A 14 8.25 3.11 5.90
C THR A 14 8.67 2.60 4.52
N ALA A 15 9.00 1.33 4.40
CA ALA A 15 9.37 0.73 3.11
C ALA A 15 8.20 0.76 2.12
N LEU A 16 6.99 0.40 2.56
CA LEU A 16 5.79 0.43 1.70
C LEU A 16 5.47 1.85 1.23
N VAL A 17 5.40 2.80 2.15
CA VAL A 17 5.07 4.19 1.84
C VAL A 17 6.14 4.83 0.96
N GLY A 18 7.41 4.52 1.20
CA GLY A 18 8.52 4.97 0.37
C GLY A 18 8.41 4.50 -1.08
N ARG A 19 8.01 3.26 -1.30
CA ARG A 19 7.76 2.73 -2.65
C ARG A 19 6.56 3.39 -3.31
N ALA A 20 5.47 3.58 -2.57
CA ALA A 20 4.27 4.22 -3.10
C ALA A 20 4.56 5.67 -3.54
N THR A 21 5.26 6.44 -2.74
CA THR A 21 5.64 7.82 -3.08
C THR A 21 6.64 7.90 -4.23
N GLY A 22 7.52 6.91 -4.35
CA GLY A 22 8.44 6.80 -5.48
C GLY A 22 7.75 6.51 -6.81
N LEU A 23 6.63 5.79 -6.78
CA LEU A 23 5.80 5.50 -7.96
C LEU A 23 4.87 6.66 -8.31
N ASP A 24 4.33 7.34 -7.29
CA ASP A 24 3.39 8.45 -7.45
C ASP A 24 3.58 9.44 -6.30
N ALA A 25 4.13 10.60 -6.59
CA ALA A 25 4.37 11.64 -5.60
C ALA A 25 3.06 12.18 -4.97
N SER A 26 1.92 11.99 -5.64
CA SER A 26 0.60 12.40 -5.16
C SER A 26 -0.16 11.30 -4.42
N ALA A 27 0.48 10.16 -4.14
CA ALA A 27 -0.15 9.05 -3.42
C ALA A 27 -0.75 9.49 -2.09
N SER A 28 -1.87 8.88 -1.73
CA SER A 28 -2.58 9.10 -0.47
C SER A 28 -2.44 7.89 0.43
N ALA A 29 -2.45 8.12 1.73
CA ALA A 29 -2.51 7.08 2.75
C ALA A 29 -3.79 7.22 3.58
N ARG A 30 -4.40 6.11 3.96
CA ARG A 30 -5.61 6.07 4.79
C ARG A 30 -5.45 5.07 5.91
N PHE A 31 -5.97 5.42 7.07
CA PHE A 31 -5.88 4.62 8.29
C PHE A 31 -7.20 3.92 8.59
N GLN A 32 -7.15 2.63 8.85
CA GLN A 32 -8.30 1.87 9.35
C GLN A 32 -7.94 1.27 10.70
N SER A 33 -8.57 1.76 11.76
CA SER A 33 -8.34 1.27 13.12
C SER A 33 -8.99 -0.08 13.33
N LEU A 34 -8.32 -0.94 14.08
CA LEU A 34 -8.77 -2.30 14.39
C LEU A 34 -8.92 -2.43 15.91
N ASP A 35 -10.07 -2.95 16.34
CA ASP A 35 -10.43 -3.05 17.74
C ASP A 35 -10.28 -4.48 18.32
N ALA A 36 -9.73 -5.40 17.56
CA ALA A 36 -9.62 -6.82 17.94
C ALA A 36 -8.37 -7.06 18.82
N GLY A 37 -8.51 -6.89 20.12
CA GLY A 37 -7.43 -7.19 21.08
C GLY A 37 -6.48 -6.02 21.26
N ALA A 38 -5.21 -6.17 20.86
CA ALA A 38 -4.24 -5.08 20.94
C ALA A 38 -4.51 -4.01 19.86
N PRO A 39 -4.29 -2.72 20.14
CA PRO A 39 -4.50 -1.66 19.17
C PRO A 39 -3.65 -1.84 17.92
N ALA A 40 -4.29 -1.83 16.78
CA ALA A 40 -3.62 -1.96 15.48
C ALA A 40 -4.29 -1.04 14.44
N VAL A 41 -3.52 -0.67 13.41
CA VAL A 41 -3.98 0.15 12.30
C VAL A 41 -3.54 -0.49 11.01
N ASP A 42 -4.49 -0.69 10.09
CA ASP A 42 -4.17 -1.00 8.70
C ASP A 42 -3.96 0.33 7.96
N VAL A 43 -2.77 0.49 7.41
CA VAL A 43 -2.41 1.66 6.60
C VAL A 43 -2.50 1.27 5.13
N TYR A 44 -3.42 1.90 4.42
CA TYR A 44 -3.62 1.71 2.99
C TYR A 44 -2.96 2.84 2.23
N VAL A 45 -2.29 2.53 1.14
CA VAL A 45 -1.72 3.53 0.23
C VAL A 45 -2.23 3.31 -1.18
N THR A 46 -2.47 4.39 -1.91
CA THR A 46 -2.84 4.33 -3.32
C THR A 46 -1.62 3.99 -4.17
N THR A 47 -1.87 3.31 -5.28
CA THR A 47 -0.84 2.98 -6.28
C THR A 47 -1.34 3.37 -7.67
N PRO A 48 -0.45 3.54 -8.67
CA PRO A 48 -0.86 3.82 -10.05
C PRO A 48 -1.34 2.58 -10.82
N PHE A 49 -1.63 1.46 -10.13
CA PHE A 49 -1.93 0.17 -10.77
C PHE A 49 -3.38 -0.31 -10.55
N ASP A 50 -4.31 0.61 -10.30
CA ASP A 50 -5.71 0.29 -9.99
C ASP A 50 -5.90 -0.65 -8.80
N CYS A 51 -4.95 -0.64 -7.88
CA CYS A 51 -5.04 -1.36 -6.62
C CYS A 51 -4.49 -0.51 -5.48
N ILE A 52 -4.89 -0.83 -4.27
CA ILE A 52 -4.32 -0.26 -3.05
C ILE A 52 -3.45 -1.31 -2.37
N ALA A 53 -2.37 -0.85 -1.75
CA ALA A 53 -1.51 -1.70 -0.94
C ALA A 53 -1.72 -1.37 0.54
N SER A 54 -1.52 -2.34 1.40
CA SER A 54 -1.70 -2.12 2.83
C SER A 54 -0.65 -2.82 3.67
N ARG A 55 -0.43 -2.27 4.86
CA ARG A 55 0.38 -2.91 5.88
C ARG A 55 -0.21 -2.60 7.25
N ARG A 56 -0.25 -3.62 8.11
CA ARG A 56 -0.69 -3.49 9.48
C ARG A 56 0.48 -3.10 10.38
N VAL A 57 0.21 -2.15 11.28
CA VAL A 57 1.13 -1.77 12.35
C VAL A 57 0.40 -1.85 13.67
N SER A 58 1.16 -2.06 14.75
CA SER A 58 0.63 -1.89 16.11
C SER A 58 0.69 -0.42 16.48
N GLY A 59 -0.40 0.11 17.00
CA GLY A 59 -0.50 1.53 17.38
C GLY A 59 -1.90 2.09 17.23
N GLU A 60 -1.98 3.40 17.21
CA GLU A 60 -3.25 4.14 17.17
C GLU A 60 -3.17 5.33 16.22
N ALA A 61 -4.22 5.53 15.45
CA ALA A 61 -4.44 6.73 14.65
C ALA A 61 -5.30 7.73 15.42
N SER A 62 -5.12 9.02 15.14
CA SER A 62 -5.94 10.09 15.75
C SER A 62 -7.41 9.96 15.38
N ARG A 63 -7.71 9.41 14.22
CA ARG A 63 -9.07 9.24 13.72
C ARG A 63 -9.14 8.06 12.77
N ASP A 64 -10.13 7.19 12.97
CA ASP A 64 -10.40 6.11 12.04
C ASP A 64 -10.86 6.67 10.68
N GLY A 65 -10.30 6.15 9.61
CA GLY A 65 -10.61 6.61 8.25
C GLY A 65 -9.89 7.88 7.82
N ALA A 66 -9.00 8.44 8.64
CA ALA A 66 -8.22 9.63 8.27
C ALA A 66 -7.37 9.39 7.03
N VAL A 67 -7.33 10.37 6.13
CA VAL A 67 -6.50 10.36 4.92
C VAL A 67 -5.47 11.47 5.02
N VAL A 68 -4.23 11.13 4.68
CA VAL A 68 -3.12 12.10 4.61
C VAL A 68 -2.35 11.89 3.29
N ALA A 69 -1.54 12.87 2.90
CA ALA A 69 -0.60 12.67 1.82
C ALA A 69 0.44 11.60 2.21
N ALA A 70 0.70 10.65 1.33
CA ALA A 70 1.68 9.60 1.61
C ALA A 70 3.09 10.19 1.81
N SER A 71 3.42 11.28 1.12
CA SER A 71 4.69 12.00 1.30
C SER A 71 4.84 12.59 2.72
N ASP A 72 3.76 13.12 3.28
CA ASP A 72 3.77 13.64 4.66
C ASP A 72 3.95 12.50 5.68
N LEU A 73 3.26 11.40 5.46
CA LEU A 73 3.42 10.20 6.26
C LEU A 73 4.85 9.66 6.20
N LEU A 74 5.44 9.59 5.01
CA LEU A 74 6.82 9.14 4.84
C LEU A 74 7.80 10.02 5.62
N ALA A 75 7.66 11.34 5.50
CA ALA A 75 8.52 12.27 6.21
C ALA A 75 8.42 12.10 7.73
N ALA A 76 7.21 11.90 8.25
CA ALA A 76 6.98 11.65 9.66
C ALA A 76 7.61 10.32 10.13
N LEU A 77 7.44 9.25 9.35
CA LEU A 77 8.04 7.94 9.65
C LEU A 77 9.56 8.01 9.68
N GLN A 78 10.17 8.69 8.72
CA GLN A 78 11.62 8.86 8.67
C GLN A 78 12.17 9.69 9.82
N ALA A 79 11.39 10.66 10.29
CA ALA A 79 11.77 11.53 11.41
C ALA A 79 11.36 10.97 12.78
N GLY A 80 10.63 9.86 12.83
CA GLY A 80 10.12 9.30 14.09
C GLY A 80 9.04 10.16 14.75
N ARG A 81 8.27 10.95 13.97
CA ARG A 81 7.22 11.83 14.49
C ARG A 81 5.86 11.14 14.41
N ALA A 82 5.00 11.42 15.39
CA ALA A 82 3.61 10.94 15.40
C ALA A 82 2.70 11.77 14.47
N GLU A 83 2.97 13.05 14.30
CA GLU A 83 2.20 13.93 13.42
C GLU A 83 2.50 13.62 11.96
N VAL A 84 1.47 13.20 11.21
CA VAL A 84 1.62 12.63 9.87
C VAL A 84 1.04 13.49 8.76
N GLY A 85 0.66 14.71 9.06
CA GLY A 85 0.20 15.68 8.09
C GLY A 85 -1.25 16.09 8.26
N ALA A 86 -1.70 17.01 7.42
CA ALA A 86 -3.06 17.53 7.42
C ALA A 86 -4.02 16.51 6.81
N ALA A 87 -5.27 16.51 7.28
CA ALA A 87 -6.34 15.67 6.74
C ALA A 87 -6.62 16.01 5.27
N ARG A 88 -6.73 14.98 4.44
CA ARG A 88 -7.02 15.08 3.00
C ARG A 88 -8.06 14.05 2.56
N ASP A 89 -9.08 13.85 3.38
CA ASP A 89 -10.09 12.81 3.17
C ASP A 89 -10.73 12.82 1.77
N PRO A 90 -11.03 13.99 1.16
CA PRO A 90 -11.58 14.03 -0.21
C PRO A 90 -10.66 13.44 -1.29
N ASN A 91 -9.37 13.30 -1.02
CA ASN A 91 -8.40 12.76 -1.99
C ASN A 91 -8.45 11.24 -2.10
N TRP A 92 -9.17 10.53 -1.24
CA TRP A 92 -9.23 9.08 -1.29
C TRP A 92 -10.20 8.57 -2.37
N PRO A 93 -9.75 7.68 -3.26
CA PRO A 93 -10.53 7.29 -4.45
C PRO A 93 -11.42 6.08 -4.23
N GLY A 94 -12.19 5.99 -3.20
CA GLY A 94 -13.14 4.89 -3.08
C GLY A 94 -13.28 4.30 -1.69
N ALA A 95 -13.83 3.08 -1.61
CA ALA A 95 -14.08 2.38 -0.36
C ALA A 95 -12.85 1.55 0.07
N LEU A 96 -12.71 1.34 1.37
CA LEU A 96 -11.76 0.37 1.91
C LEU A 96 -12.36 -1.04 1.89
N PRO A 97 -11.50 -2.09 1.90
CA PRO A 97 -11.95 -3.45 2.15
C PRO A 97 -12.65 -3.56 3.53
N PRO A 98 -13.52 -4.56 3.71
CA PRO A 98 -14.09 -4.85 5.03
C PRO A 98 -12.98 -5.17 6.04
N ARG A 99 -13.24 -4.88 7.33
CA ARG A 99 -12.28 -5.16 8.42
C ARG A 99 -12.21 -6.64 8.76
N GLU A 100 -13.27 -7.38 8.53
CA GLU A 100 -13.44 -8.78 8.91
C GLU A 100 -14.27 -9.55 7.88
N GLY A 101 -14.47 -10.83 8.10
CA GLY A 101 -15.25 -11.66 7.20
C GLY A 101 -14.43 -12.27 6.06
N PHE A 102 -13.12 -12.16 6.11
CA PHE A 102 -12.24 -12.81 5.15
C PHE A 102 -12.10 -14.29 5.45
N THR A 103 -12.19 -15.11 4.40
CA THR A 103 -11.91 -16.55 4.47
C THR A 103 -10.75 -16.90 3.55
N VAL A 104 -9.87 -17.79 4.01
CA VAL A 104 -8.79 -18.29 3.17
C VAL A 104 -9.40 -19.06 2.01
N ARG A 105 -9.07 -18.66 0.78
CA ARG A 105 -9.53 -19.33 -0.44
C ARG A 105 -8.46 -20.23 -1.02
N ASP A 106 -7.21 -19.80 -0.93
CA ASP A 106 -6.09 -20.53 -1.48
C ASP A 106 -4.80 -20.08 -0.80
N GLU A 107 -3.78 -20.92 -0.87
CA GLU A 107 -2.44 -20.61 -0.39
C GLU A 107 -1.46 -20.81 -1.53
N VAL A 108 -0.69 -19.78 -1.85
CA VAL A 108 0.32 -19.81 -2.90
C VAL A 108 1.70 -19.77 -2.26
N PRO A 109 2.56 -20.78 -2.49
CA PRO A 109 3.94 -20.74 -2.00
C PRO A 109 4.69 -19.52 -2.54
N VAL A 110 5.53 -18.90 -1.74
CA VAL A 110 6.32 -17.72 -2.14
C VAL A 110 7.18 -18.01 -3.38
N SER A 111 7.73 -19.24 -3.48
CA SER A 111 8.51 -19.66 -4.64
C SER A 111 7.70 -19.61 -5.95
N VAL A 112 6.43 -20.01 -5.91
CA VAL A 112 5.52 -19.96 -7.07
C VAL A 112 5.23 -18.51 -7.45
N ALA A 113 4.94 -17.66 -6.48
CA ALA A 113 4.71 -16.24 -6.73
C ALA A 113 5.92 -15.57 -7.39
N ARG A 114 7.13 -15.87 -6.90
CA ARG A 114 8.38 -15.37 -7.49
C ARG A 114 8.58 -15.86 -8.93
N GLN A 115 8.35 -17.15 -9.18
CA GLN A 115 8.46 -17.71 -10.53
C GLN A 115 7.49 -17.04 -11.51
N LEU A 116 6.26 -16.81 -11.10
CA LEU A 116 5.26 -16.14 -11.94
C LEU A 116 5.66 -14.69 -12.22
N ALA A 117 6.15 -13.96 -11.23
CA ALA A 117 6.63 -12.59 -11.40
C ALA A 117 7.84 -12.55 -12.36
N ASP A 118 8.78 -13.48 -12.23
CA ASP A 118 9.95 -13.57 -13.12
C ASP A 118 9.54 -13.90 -14.55
N LYS A 119 8.60 -14.81 -14.75
CA LYS A 119 8.04 -15.13 -16.07
C LYS A 119 7.35 -13.92 -16.70
N GLY A 120 6.59 -13.16 -15.91
CA GLY A 120 5.94 -11.93 -16.38
C GLY A 120 6.94 -10.89 -16.83
N ARG A 121 8.00 -10.68 -16.05
CA ARG A 121 9.08 -9.75 -16.41
C ARG A 121 9.84 -10.19 -17.67
N GLU A 122 10.12 -11.46 -17.80
CA GLU A 122 10.77 -12.02 -18.99
C GLU A 122 9.90 -11.85 -20.24
N LEU A 123 8.62 -12.16 -20.14
CA LEU A 123 7.66 -11.97 -21.23
C LEU A 123 7.59 -10.48 -21.65
N ALA A 124 7.53 -9.56 -20.68
CA ALA A 124 7.53 -8.13 -20.96
C ALA A 124 8.82 -7.70 -21.68
N ARG A 125 9.98 -8.24 -21.30
CA ARG A 125 11.26 -7.97 -21.97
C ARG A 125 11.31 -8.47 -23.40
N GLN A 126 10.78 -9.68 -23.66
CA GLN A 126 10.76 -10.26 -25.01
C GLN A 126 9.95 -9.41 -26.01
N PHE A 127 8.89 -8.77 -25.54
CA PHE A 127 8.00 -7.97 -26.38
C PHE A 127 8.16 -6.46 -26.19
N SER A 128 9.22 -6.02 -25.50
CA SER A 128 9.52 -4.60 -25.32
C SER A 128 10.27 -4.04 -26.52
N GLY A 129 9.80 -2.89 -27.02
CA GLY A 129 10.52 -2.05 -27.96
C GLY A 129 11.12 -0.82 -27.28
N PRO A 130 11.61 0.18 -28.03
CA PRO A 130 12.12 1.44 -27.48
C PRO A 130 11.11 2.20 -26.61
N MET A 131 9.82 1.97 -26.82
CA MET A 131 8.71 2.57 -26.08
C MET A 131 8.23 1.72 -24.90
N GLY A 132 8.92 0.61 -24.60
CA GLY A 132 8.53 -0.34 -23.57
C GLY A 132 7.56 -1.41 -24.05
N PRO A 133 6.99 -2.24 -23.15
CA PRO A 133 6.05 -3.29 -23.52
C PRO A 133 4.77 -2.72 -24.15
N PRO A 134 4.15 -3.40 -25.13
CA PRO A 134 2.87 -2.94 -25.67
C PRO A 134 1.78 -2.98 -24.62
N LYS A 135 0.85 -2.03 -24.69
CA LYS A 135 -0.26 -1.91 -23.75
C LYS A 135 -1.08 -3.20 -23.67
N SER A 136 -1.32 -3.86 -24.78
CA SER A 136 -2.05 -5.12 -24.82
C SER A 136 -1.40 -6.22 -23.98
N LEU A 137 -0.07 -6.24 -23.89
CA LEU A 137 0.66 -7.16 -23.02
C LEU A 137 0.52 -6.76 -21.55
N LEU A 138 0.63 -5.47 -21.23
CA LEU A 138 0.47 -4.96 -19.86
C LEU A 138 -0.94 -5.18 -19.31
N ASP A 139 -1.96 -5.11 -20.16
CA ASP A 139 -3.36 -5.32 -19.81
C ASP A 139 -3.74 -6.81 -19.76
N SER A 140 -2.85 -7.71 -20.17
CA SER A 140 -3.11 -9.15 -20.19
C SER A 140 -2.77 -9.80 -18.84
N THR A 141 -3.36 -10.97 -18.59
CA THR A 141 -3.08 -11.77 -17.39
C THR A 141 -1.83 -12.62 -17.64
N VAL A 142 -0.65 -12.06 -17.39
CA VAL A 142 0.65 -12.72 -17.63
C VAL A 142 1.10 -13.63 -16.48
N LEU A 143 0.37 -13.62 -15.34
CA LEU A 143 0.69 -14.41 -14.15
C LEU A 143 -0.22 -15.62 -13.93
N THR A 144 -1.04 -15.96 -14.88
CA THR A 144 -1.92 -17.14 -14.82
C THR A 144 -1.22 -18.43 -15.22
#